data_467557453ab0872188699b19597d3eee
#
_entry.id   467557453ab0872188699b19597d3eee
#
_cell.length_a   1.000
_cell.length_b   1.000
_cell.length_c   1.000
_cell.angle_alpha   90.00
_cell.angle_beta   90.00
_cell.angle_gamma   90.00
#
_symmetry.space_group_name_H-M   'P 1'
#
loop_
_entity.id
_entity.type
_entity.pdbx_description
1 polymer ?
#
loop_
_entity_poly.entity_id
_entity_poly.type
_entity_poly.pdbx_seq_one_letter_code
_entity_poly.pdbx_strand_id
1 'polypeptide(L)'
;MKKAISLVLTLCLLMVTAAFGVAETADGSAEALEQMENIKGTYEPLFPVITAAEYDAIWQEPCVKALGEEDGKAMAEMMKTYCAGTIYGQEAADAYGDGSNGAQFACGFINGVSTITFDGLTISGADEKGNQVFSHEYAFAGKLSLSGAMDGFLFETADEDAGEFKYFFMMPDTPATTYHLEFRYGSNVDDLTKIMEGPYAYWLAAGFPVDADAELINNVITLYCEENLEEMQEENAA
;
A
#
# COMPACT_ATOMS: atom_id res chain seq x y z
N MET A 1 14.88 22.66 -9.20
CA MET A 1 15.26 21.37 -8.66
C MET A 1 14.93 21.16 -7.16
N LYS A 2 14.33 22.11 -6.45
CA LYS A 2 13.90 21.94 -5.03
C LYS A 2 12.40 21.62 -4.87
N LYS A 3 11.62 21.59 -5.96
CA LYS A 3 10.17 21.33 -5.94
C LYS A 3 9.76 19.88 -6.19
N ALA A 4 10.68 19.03 -6.67
CA ALA A 4 10.38 17.64 -6.99
C ALA A 4 10.23 16.71 -5.77
N ILE A 5 10.61 17.17 -4.58
CA ILE A 5 10.65 16.34 -3.36
C ILE A 5 9.29 16.28 -2.66
N SER A 6 8.40 17.26 -2.91
CA SER A 6 7.05 17.28 -2.32
C SER A 6 6.08 16.31 -3.01
N LEU A 7 6.36 15.99 -4.26
CA LEU A 7 5.48 15.24 -5.15
C LEU A 7 5.20 13.81 -4.71
N VAL A 8 6.18 13.21 -4.13
CA VAL A 8 6.21 11.77 -3.92
C VAL A 8 5.53 11.33 -2.62
N LEU A 9 5.23 12.27 -1.74
CA LEU A 9 4.58 11.99 -0.46
C LEU A 9 3.06 11.85 -0.59
N THR A 10 2.50 12.39 -1.64
CA THR A 10 1.05 12.44 -1.87
C THR A 10 0.52 11.16 -2.52
N LEU A 11 1.39 10.36 -3.05
CA LEU A 11 1.08 9.30 -3.99
C LEU A 11 0.43 8.05 -3.40
N CYS A 12 0.69 7.75 -2.14
CA CYS A 12 -0.07 6.74 -1.41
C CYS A 12 -1.40 7.31 -0.88
N LEU A 13 -1.69 8.59 -1.12
CA LEU A 13 -2.70 9.36 -0.40
C LEU A 13 -4.00 9.65 -1.17
N LEU A 14 -4.11 9.39 -2.47
CA LEU A 14 -5.20 9.96 -3.27
C LEU A 14 -6.11 8.97 -4.02
N MET A 15 -6.36 7.79 -3.46
CA MET A 15 -7.35 6.88 -4.04
C MET A 15 -8.70 6.86 -3.31
N VAL A 16 -9.24 7.98 -2.87
CA VAL A 16 -10.62 7.98 -2.35
C VAL A 16 -11.41 9.20 -2.81
N THR A 17 -12.03 9.12 -3.98
CA THR A 17 -13.30 9.81 -4.22
C THR A 17 -14.20 8.99 -5.14
N ALA A 18 -14.72 7.86 -4.66
CA ALA A 18 -15.95 7.29 -5.19
C ALA A 18 -17.04 7.48 -4.14
N ALA A 19 -17.90 8.46 -4.36
CA ALA A 19 -19.06 8.72 -3.51
C ALA A 19 -20.02 7.54 -3.58
N PHE A 20 -20.04 6.71 -2.55
CA PHE A 20 -21.14 5.80 -2.28
C PHE A 20 -22.03 6.39 -1.20
N GLY A 21 -23.16 6.95 -1.64
CA GLY A 21 -24.26 7.28 -0.74
C GLY A 21 -24.95 5.98 -0.31
N VAL A 22 -24.55 5.42 0.82
CA VAL A 22 -25.31 4.40 1.55
C VAL A 22 -25.51 4.92 2.97
N ALA A 23 -26.70 4.74 3.51
CA ALA A 23 -27.05 5.18 4.84
C ALA A 23 -26.05 4.61 5.85
N GLU A 24 -25.38 5.50 6.57
CA GLU A 24 -24.44 5.22 7.64
C GLU A 24 -25.06 4.21 8.64
N THR A 25 -24.53 2.98 8.66
CA THR A 25 -24.58 2.20 9.88
C THR A 25 -23.59 2.86 10.84
N ALA A 26 -24.01 3.22 12.03
CA ALA A 26 -23.33 4.19 12.90
C ALA A 26 -21.90 3.82 13.35
N ASP A 27 -21.33 2.69 12.91
CA ASP A 27 -20.03 2.19 13.34
C ASP A 27 -19.06 1.75 12.21
N GLY A 28 -19.52 1.63 10.95
CA GLY A 28 -18.69 1.15 9.83
C GLY A 28 -18.38 -0.34 9.80
N SER A 29 -18.95 -1.12 10.72
CA SER A 29 -18.64 -2.57 10.82
C SER A 29 -19.15 -3.36 9.61
N ALA A 30 -20.30 -2.99 9.05
CA ALA A 30 -20.83 -3.66 7.85
C ALA A 30 -19.93 -3.48 6.63
N GLU A 31 -19.41 -2.26 6.41
CA GLU A 31 -18.47 -1.97 5.32
C GLU A 31 -17.16 -2.74 5.50
N ALA A 32 -16.62 -2.76 6.73
CA ALA A 32 -15.41 -3.47 7.05
C ALA A 32 -15.52 -4.99 6.80
N LEU A 33 -16.66 -5.59 7.20
CA LEU A 33 -16.94 -7.01 6.97
C LEU A 33 -17.14 -7.32 5.49
N GLU A 34 -17.81 -6.43 4.75
CA GLU A 34 -17.96 -6.56 3.30
C GLU A 34 -16.60 -6.49 2.60
N GLN A 35 -15.72 -5.57 3.03
CA GLN A 35 -14.35 -5.50 2.50
C GLN A 35 -13.61 -6.83 2.72
N MET A 36 -13.62 -7.38 3.93
CA MET A 36 -12.94 -8.65 4.22
C MET A 36 -13.46 -9.82 3.36
N GLU A 37 -14.73 -9.82 2.98
CA GLU A 37 -15.27 -10.79 2.03
C GLU A 37 -14.79 -10.55 0.60
N ASN A 38 -14.68 -9.27 0.17
CA ASN A 38 -14.26 -8.90 -1.17
C ASN A 38 -12.76 -9.12 -1.44
N ILE A 39 -11.94 -9.16 -0.38
CA ILE A 39 -10.49 -9.36 -0.49
C ILE A 39 -10.05 -10.80 -0.18
N LYS A 40 -10.98 -11.75 -0.10
CA LYS A 40 -10.60 -13.16 0.13
C LYS A 40 -9.61 -13.64 -0.91
N GLY A 41 -8.48 -14.18 -0.44
CA GLY A 41 -7.41 -14.65 -1.30
C GLY A 41 -6.05 -14.62 -0.62
N THR A 42 -5.04 -15.03 -1.36
CA THR A 42 -3.64 -14.98 -0.96
C THR A 42 -2.91 -13.91 -1.76
N TYR A 43 -2.13 -13.11 -1.05
CA TYR A 43 -1.43 -11.94 -1.59
C TYR A 43 0.06 -12.04 -1.32
N GLU A 44 0.84 -11.51 -2.25
CA GLU A 44 2.28 -11.30 -2.15
C GLU A 44 2.60 -9.81 -2.31
N PRO A 45 3.82 -9.33 -2.00
CA PRO A 45 4.19 -7.93 -2.21
C PRO A 45 4.07 -7.52 -3.68
N LEU A 46 3.36 -6.41 -3.94
CA LEU A 46 3.05 -5.90 -5.27
C LEU A 46 4.30 -5.55 -6.09
N PHE A 47 5.19 -4.72 -5.52
CA PHE A 47 6.25 -4.08 -6.29
C PHE A 47 7.27 -5.03 -6.89
N PRO A 48 7.71 -6.13 -6.24
CA PRO A 48 8.57 -7.13 -6.88
C PRO A 48 7.93 -7.76 -8.13
N VAL A 49 6.61 -7.87 -8.18
CA VAL A 49 5.88 -8.41 -9.35
C VAL A 49 5.86 -7.38 -10.47
N ILE A 50 5.31 -6.19 -10.22
CA ILE A 50 5.05 -5.20 -11.29
C ILE A 50 6.33 -4.51 -11.80
N THR A 51 7.41 -4.46 -11.02
CA THR A 51 8.69 -3.86 -11.45
C THR A 51 9.61 -4.83 -12.19
N ALA A 52 9.17 -6.06 -12.44
CA ALA A 52 9.92 -7.02 -13.24
C ALA A 52 10.19 -6.46 -14.64
N ALA A 53 11.40 -6.72 -15.17
CA ALA A 53 11.87 -6.12 -16.43
C ALA A 53 10.97 -6.39 -17.65
N GLU A 54 10.20 -7.47 -17.62
CA GLU A 54 9.24 -7.81 -18.67
C GLU A 54 8.09 -6.80 -18.80
N TYR A 55 7.85 -5.96 -17.77
CA TYR A 55 6.82 -4.92 -17.75
C TYR A 55 7.37 -3.51 -18.05
N ASP A 56 8.66 -3.34 -18.35
CA ASP A 56 9.26 -2.03 -18.60
C ASP A 56 8.51 -1.21 -19.66
N ALA A 57 8.06 -1.86 -20.74
CA ALA A 57 7.32 -1.19 -21.79
C ALA A 57 5.97 -0.61 -21.31
N ILE A 58 5.31 -1.27 -20.36
CA ILE A 58 4.03 -0.84 -19.80
C ILE A 58 4.25 0.38 -18.90
N TRP A 59 5.30 0.38 -18.09
CA TRP A 59 5.71 1.54 -17.30
C TRP A 59 6.05 2.76 -18.17
N GLN A 60 6.75 2.53 -19.29
CA GLN A 60 7.21 3.61 -20.16
C GLN A 60 6.11 4.22 -21.01
N GLU A 61 5.13 3.45 -21.48
CA GLU A 61 4.10 3.92 -22.41
C GLU A 61 3.35 5.17 -21.93
N PRO A 62 2.69 5.20 -20.75
CA PRO A 62 1.98 6.39 -20.27
C PRO A 62 2.93 7.56 -19.97
N CYS A 63 4.11 7.29 -19.45
CA CYS A 63 5.10 8.31 -19.13
C CYS A 63 5.66 8.98 -20.39
N VAL A 64 6.01 8.20 -21.42
CA VAL A 64 6.50 8.72 -22.70
C VAL A 64 5.41 9.50 -23.43
N LYS A 65 4.17 9.03 -23.36
CA LYS A 65 3.02 9.76 -23.94
C LYS A 65 2.83 11.14 -23.30
N ALA A 66 3.02 11.23 -21.98
CA ALA A 66 2.82 12.48 -21.24
C ALA A 66 4.01 13.44 -21.34
N LEU A 67 5.26 12.97 -21.32
CA LEU A 67 6.47 13.74 -21.11
C LEU A 67 7.46 13.70 -22.28
N GLY A 68 7.23 12.85 -23.29
CA GLY A 68 8.18 12.58 -24.38
C GLY A 68 9.18 11.48 -24.04
N GLU A 69 9.96 11.08 -25.06
CA GLU A 69 10.77 9.85 -25.03
C GLU A 69 11.81 9.82 -23.90
N GLU A 70 12.57 10.90 -23.71
CA GLU A 70 13.68 10.96 -22.75
C GLU A 70 13.15 11.13 -21.32
N ASP A 71 12.35 12.16 -21.09
CA ASP A 71 11.81 12.48 -19.76
C ASP A 71 10.82 11.40 -19.30
N GLY A 72 10.02 10.83 -20.20
CA GLY A 72 9.08 9.76 -19.89
C GLY A 72 9.76 8.48 -19.42
N LYS A 73 10.85 8.07 -20.08
CA LYS A 73 11.63 6.89 -19.61
C LYS A 73 12.27 7.15 -18.25
N ALA A 74 12.82 8.33 -18.03
CA ALA A 74 13.40 8.70 -16.74
C ALA A 74 12.33 8.71 -15.63
N MET A 75 11.13 9.19 -15.94
CA MET A 75 10.00 9.18 -15.00
C MET A 75 9.56 7.75 -14.65
N ALA A 76 9.38 6.88 -15.63
CA ALA A 76 9.02 5.48 -15.40
C ALA A 76 10.02 4.78 -14.47
N GLU A 77 11.33 4.96 -14.69
CA GLU A 77 12.35 4.41 -13.80
C GLU A 77 12.30 5.02 -12.39
N MET A 78 12.03 6.31 -12.27
CA MET A 78 11.87 6.96 -10.96
C MET A 78 10.68 6.39 -10.21
N MET A 79 9.53 6.23 -10.85
CA MET A 79 8.32 5.66 -10.24
C MET A 79 8.56 4.21 -9.75
N LYS A 80 9.25 3.38 -10.54
CA LYS A 80 9.61 2.00 -10.16
C LYS A 80 10.49 1.94 -8.91
N THR A 81 11.31 2.95 -8.66
CA THR A 81 12.22 2.98 -7.50
C THR A 81 11.60 3.56 -6.25
N TYR A 82 10.48 4.27 -6.36
CA TYR A 82 9.85 4.96 -5.24
C TYR A 82 9.35 4.01 -4.14
N CYS A 83 8.68 2.94 -4.52
CA CYS A 83 8.17 1.91 -3.61
C CYS A 83 9.12 0.70 -3.46
N ALA A 84 10.37 0.86 -3.87
CA ALA A 84 11.43 -0.15 -3.75
C ALA A 84 12.27 0.03 -2.47
N GLY A 85 11.80 0.83 -1.51
CA GLY A 85 12.48 1.02 -0.21
C GLY A 85 12.64 -0.30 0.53
N THR A 86 13.82 -0.48 1.12
CA THR A 86 14.15 -1.67 1.90
C THR A 86 14.26 -1.38 3.40
N ILE A 87 14.22 -0.09 3.76
CA ILE A 87 14.28 0.36 5.16
C ILE A 87 12.94 0.96 5.57
N TYR A 88 12.60 0.81 6.84
CA TYR A 88 11.41 1.40 7.44
C TYR A 88 11.66 1.71 8.93
N GLY A 89 10.73 2.37 9.58
CA GLY A 89 10.86 2.73 10.99
C GLY A 89 11.90 3.82 11.22
N GLN A 90 12.61 3.74 12.35
CA GLN A 90 13.57 4.77 12.75
C GLN A 90 14.70 4.93 11.73
N GLU A 91 15.15 3.85 11.11
CA GLU A 91 16.21 3.90 10.08
C GLU A 91 15.77 4.74 8.87
N ALA A 92 14.54 4.57 8.40
CA ALA A 92 13.99 5.37 7.32
C ALA A 92 13.74 6.83 7.76
N ALA A 93 13.24 7.06 8.97
CA ALA A 93 13.05 8.40 9.51
C ALA A 93 14.38 9.17 9.62
N ASP A 94 15.45 8.50 10.02
CA ASP A 94 16.80 9.07 10.08
C ASP A 94 17.39 9.34 8.67
N ALA A 95 17.09 8.47 7.70
CA ALA A 95 17.60 8.58 6.32
C ALA A 95 16.87 9.66 5.50
N TYR A 96 15.56 9.84 5.73
CA TYR A 96 14.70 10.67 4.88
C TYR A 96 14.17 11.92 5.60
N GLY A 97 14.27 11.99 6.92
CA GLY A 97 13.63 13.03 7.73
C GLY A 97 14.09 14.46 7.46
N ASP A 98 15.27 14.66 6.88
CA ASP A 98 15.79 15.98 6.48
C ASP A 98 15.41 16.37 5.02
N GLY A 99 14.76 15.46 4.27
CA GLY A 99 14.35 15.68 2.90
C GLY A 99 15.48 15.74 1.87
N SER A 100 16.72 15.46 2.24
CA SER A 100 17.89 15.61 1.34
C SER A 100 18.06 14.44 0.37
N ASN A 101 17.61 13.25 0.73
CA ASN A 101 17.89 12.00 0.00
C ASN A 101 16.74 11.50 -0.88
N GLY A 102 15.59 12.20 -0.89
CA GLY A 102 14.36 11.66 -1.47
C GLY A 102 13.87 10.43 -0.68
N ALA A 103 12.60 10.38 -0.37
CA ALA A 103 12.04 9.27 0.38
C ALA A 103 11.74 8.08 -0.52
N GLN A 104 11.95 6.88 -0.01
CA GLN A 104 11.47 5.64 -0.60
C GLN A 104 10.59 4.93 0.43
N PHE A 105 9.44 4.41 0.00
CA PHE A 105 8.57 3.63 0.86
C PHE A 105 8.91 2.14 0.75
N ALA A 106 8.95 1.48 1.91
CA ALA A 106 8.99 0.03 1.98
C ALA A 106 7.55 -0.48 1.84
N CYS A 107 7.22 -1.10 0.70
CA CYS A 107 5.88 -1.60 0.43
C CYS A 107 5.79 -3.13 0.51
N GLY A 108 6.86 -3.79 0.92
CA GLY A 108 6.88 -5.23 1.17
C GLY A 108 6.20 -5.63 2.47
N PHE A 109 6.02 -6.93 2.65
CA PHE A 109 5.59 -7.49 3.94
C PHE A 109 6.79 -7.59 4.88
N ILE A 110 6.55 -7.39 6.17
CA ILE A 110 7.58 -7.36 7.22
C ILE A 110 7.44 -8.55 8.18
N ASN A 111 8.32 -8.66 9.17
CA ASN A 111 8.28 -9.69 10.21
C ASN A 111 8.34 -11.13 9.68
N GLY A 112 9.09 -11.35 8.57
CA GLY A 112 9.32 -12.67 8.00
C GLY A 112 8.16 -13.24 7.19
N VAL A 113 7.18 -12.41 6.85
CA VAL A 113 6.02 -12.81 6.02
C VAL A 113 6.33 -12.55 4.55
N SER A 114 6.06 -13.54 3.71
CA SER A 114 6.17 -13.45 2.24
C SER A 114 4.81 -13.49 1.56
N THR A 115 3.82 -14.16 2.16
CA THR A 115 2.44 -14.13 1.68
C THR A 115 1.47 -13.94 2.83
N ILE A 116 0.35 -13.24 2.57
CA ILE A 116 -0.76 -13.08 3.51
C ILE A 116 -2.03 -13.60 2.87
N THR A 117 -2.79 -14.39 3.62
CA THR A 117 -4.09 -14.91 3.19
C THR A 117 -5.19 -14.31 4.05
N PHE A 118 -6.19 -13.74 3.38
CA PHE A 118 -7.44 -13.28 3.97
C PHE A 118 -8.53 -14.33 3.68
N ASP A 119 -9.10 -14.93 4.73
CA ASP A 119 -10.25 -15.84 4.64
C ASP A 119 -11.35 -15.34 5.59
N GLY A 120 -12.08 -14.33 5.13
CA GLY A 120 -12.98 -13.57 5.98
C GLY A 120 -12.21 -12.91 7.11
N LEU A 121 -12.62 -13.15 8.36
CA LEU A 121 -11.95 -12.59 9.53
C LEU A 121 -10.71 -13.39 10.00
N THR A 122 -10.37 -14.48 9.34
CA THR A 122 -9.09 -15.17 9.60
C THR A 122 -8.03 -14.60 8.68
N ILE A 123 -6.96 -14.04 9.27
CA ILE A 123 -5.79 -13.55 8.55
C ILE A 123 -4.61 -14.43 8.95
N SER A 124 -3.88 -14.92 7.95
CA SER A 124 -2.69 -15.74 8.17
C SER A 124 -1.56 -15.32 7.24
N GLY A 125 -0.32 -15.58 7.65
CA GLY A 125 0.87 -15.32 6.85
C GLY A 125 1.83 -16.48 6.84
N ALA A 126 2.55 -16.63 5.71
CA ALA A 126 3.57 -17.64 5.53
C ALA A 126 4.90 -17.01 5.09
N ASP A 127 6.01 -17.70 5.41
CA ASP A 127 7.35 -17.34 4.95
C ASP A 127 7.60 -17.79 3.49
N GLU A 128 8.78 -17.48 2.93
CA GLU A 128 9.20 -17.88 1.57
C GLU A 128 9.18 -19.39 1.32
N LYS A 129 9.19 -20.20 2.38
CA LYS A 129 9.15 -21.66 2.30
C LYS A 129 7.76 -22.23 2.45
N GLY A 130 6.77 -21.36 2.66
CA GLY A 130 5.39 -21.74 2.92
C GLY A 130 5.12 -22.19 4.37
N ASN A 131 6.05 -21.96 5.32
CA ASN A 131 5.77 -22.23 6.72
C ASN A 131 4.90 -21.11 7.28
N GLN A 132 3.88 -21.48 8.07
CA GLN A 132 3.01 -20.52 8.73
C GLN A 132 3.81 -19.66 9.73
N VAL A 133 3.77 -18.35 9.58
CA VAL A 133 4.35 -17.36 10.50
C VAL A 133 3.34 -16.98 11.57
N PHE A 134 2.09 -16.71 11.17
CA PHE A 134 0.96 -16.43 12.05
C PHE A 134 -0.35 -16.92 11.45
N SER A 135 -1.36 -17.09 12.30
CA SER A 135 -2.76 -17.27 11.87
C SER A 135 -3.67 -16.95 13.05
N HIS A 136 -4.48 -15.89 12.92
CA HIS A 136 -5.37 -15.42 13.97
C HIS A 136 -6.76 -15.11 13.41
N GLU A 137 -7.76 -15.16 14.28
CA GLU A 137 -9.10 -14.65 14.01
C GLU A 137 -9.17 -13.21 14.52
N TYR A 138 -9.72 -12.30 13.69
CA TYR A 138 -9.80 -10.88 13.97
C TYR A 138 -11.25 -10.44 14.13
N ALA A 139 -11.43 -9.34 14.82
CA ALA A 139 -12.70 -8.63 14.92
C ALA A 139 -12.50 -7.18 14.48
N PHE A 140 -13.53 -6.58 13.89
CA PHE A 140 -13.53 -5.16 13.60
C PHE A 140 -13.42 -4.35 14.90
N ALA A 141 -12.42 -3.49 14.99
CA ALA A 141 -12.12 -2.69 16.17
C ALA A 141 -12.44 -1.19 15.99
N GLY A 142 -12.77 -0.76 14.76
CA GLY A 142 -13.17 0.62 14.48
C GLY A 142 -12.63 1.16 13.17
N LYS A 143 -12.99 2.41 12.86
CA LYS A 143 -12.36 3.19 11.79
C LYS A 143 -11.11 3.89 12.33
N LEU A 144 -10.09 4.00 11.52
CA LEU A 144 -8.83 4.62 11.86
C LEU A 144 -8.35 5.47 10.69
N SER A 145 -7.61 6.56 10.99
CA SER A 145 -7.01 7.39 9.95
C SER A 145 -5.49 7.42 10.11
N LEU A 146 -4.75 7.09 9.04
CA LEU A 146 -3.30 7.22 9.01
C LEU A 146 -2.95 8.67 8.77
N SER A 147 -2.19 9.27 9.70
CA SER A 147 -1.75 10.66 9.64
C SER A 147 -2.87 11.69 9.37
N GLY A 148 -4.13 11.32 9.65
CA GLY A 148 -5.30 12.17 9.42
C GLY A 148 -5.71 12.34 7.96
N ALA A 149 -5.20 11.50 7.05
CA ALA A 149 -5.43 11.65 5.61
C ALA A 149 -5.97 10.38 4.94
N MET A 150 -5.57 9.19 5.39
CA MET A 150 -5.99 7.91 4.82
C MET A 150 -6.89 7.17 5.80
N ASP A 151 -8.17 7.11 5.52
CA ASP A 151 -9.14 6.43 6.37
C ASP A 151 -9.25 4.95 6.00
N GLY A 152 -9.40 4.10 7.01
CA GLY A 152 -9.53 2.68 6.83
C GLY A 152 -10.14 1.98 8.05
N PHE A 153 -10.06 0.66 8.03
CA PHE A 153 -10.64 -0.22 9.02
C PHE A 153 -9.55 -0.86 9.89
N LEU A 154 -9.75 -0.78 11.19
CA LEU A 154 -8.90 -1.46 12.16
C LEU A 154 -9.53 -2.79 12.56
N PHE A 155 -8.73 -3.84 12.52
CA PHE A 155 -9.05 -5.17 13.01
C PHE A 155 -8.09 -5.55 14.13
N GLU A 156 -8.59 -6.22 15.16
CA GLU A 156 -7.84 -6.68 16.33
C GLU A 156 -8.10 -8.15 16.59
N THR A 157 -7.04 -8.91 16.91
CA THR A 157 -7.21 -10.27 17.43
C THR A 157 -7.22 -10.28 18.97
N ALA A 158 -8.01 -11.19 19.55
CA ALA A 158 -8.01 -11.43 20.98
C ALA A 158 -6.80 -12.24 21.49
N ASP A 159 -6.01 -12.83 20.58
CA ASP A 159 -4.86 -13.65 20.93
C ASP A 159 -3.76 -12.81 21.60
N GLU A 160 -3.38 -13.19 22.82
CA GLU A 160 -2.42 -12.43 23.62
C GLU A 160 -0.97 -12.55 23.08
N ASP A 161 -0.67 -13.62 22.34
CA ASP A 161 0.65 -13.93 21.77
C ASP A 161 0.78 -13.53 20.30
N ALA A 162 -0.16 -12.75 19.77
CA ALA A 162 -0.13 -12.31 18.37
C ALA A 162 1.06 -11.40 18.01
N GLY A 163 1.70 -10.75 19.01
CA GLY A 163 2.88 -9.92 18.79
C GLY A 163 2.65 -8.83 17.74
N GLU A 164 3.49 -8.80 16.71
CA GLU A 164 3.41 -7.82 15.61
C GLU A 164 2.20 -8.04 14.67
N PHE A 165 1.40 -9.06 14.89
CA PHE A 165 0.17 -9.35 14.16
C PHE A 165 -1.09 -9.07 14.98
N LYS A 166 -0.98 -8.30 16.07
CA LYS A 166 -2.08 -7.96 16.98
C LYS A 166 -3.16 -7.14 16.29
N TYR A 167 -2.76 -6.20 15.44
CA TYR A 167 -3.64 -5.28 14.73
C TYR A 167 -3.37 -5.32 13.23
N PHE A 168 -4.46 -5.26 12.44
CA PHE A 168 -4.41 -4.97 11.01
C PHE A 168 -5.22 -3.71 10.73
N PHE A 169 -4.59 -2.76 10.08
CA PHE A 169 -5.24 -1.61 9.47
C PHE A 169 -5.35 -1.88 7.97
N MET A 170 -6.56 -1.81 7.43
CA MET A 170 -6.86 -2.06 6.02
C MET A 170 -7.42 -0.80 5.39
N MET A 171 -6.83 -0.34 4.30
CA MET A 171 -7.46 0.66 3.44
C MET A 171 -8.64 0.03 2.69
N PRO A 172 -9.62 0.84 2.22
CA PRO A 172 -10.81 0.31 1.54
C PRO A 172 -10.54 -0.17 0.10
N ASP A 173 -9.32 -0.65 -0.16
CA ASP A 173 -8.86 -1.14 -1.45
C ASP A 173 -9.32 -2.56 -1.71
N THR A 174 -9.54 -2.88 -2.97
CA THR A 174 -9.85 -4.24 -3.41
C THR A 174 -9.19 -4.52 -4.76
N PRO A 175 -8.91 -5.80 -5.11
CA PRO A 175 -8.42 -6.14 -6.44
C PRO A 175 -9.34 -5.70 -7.57
N ALA A 176 -10.62 -5.49 -7.29
CA ALA A 176 -11.60 -5.03 -8.28
C ALA A 176 -11.61 -3.52 -8.51
N THR A 177 -11.17 -2.71 -7.53
CA THR A 177 -11.24 -1.25 -7.56
C THR A 177 -9.88 -0.58 -7.75
N THR A 178 -8.88 -1.06 -7.03
CA THR A 178 -7.53 -0.48 -7.00
C THR A 178 -6.47 -1.45 -7.51
N TYR A 179 -6.87 -2.65 -7.90
CA TYR A 179 -6.03 -3.75 -8.41
C TYR A 179 -5.01 -4.31 -7.41
N HIS A 180 -4.92 -3.77 -6.21
CA HIS A 180 -4.06 -4.20 -5.10
C HIS A 180 -4.72 -3.88 -3.76
N LEU A 181 -4.06 -4.25 -2.66
CA LEU A 181 -4.46 -3.92 -1.30
C LEU A 181 -3.40 -3.07 -0.64
N GLU A 182 -3.80 -2.08 0.14
CA GLU A 182 -2.92 -1.34 1.04
C GLU A 182 -3.31 -1.59 2.49
N PHE A 183 -2.32 -1.96 3.31
CA PHE A 183 -2.54 -2.28 4.71
C PHE A 183 -1.28 -2.13 5.56
N ARG A 184 -1.49 -2.07 6.86
CA ARG A 184 -0.41 -2.13 7.87
C ARG A 184 -0.78 -3.12 8.95
N TYR A 185 0.20 -3.70 9.61
CA TYR A 185 0.00 -4.53 10.78
C TYR A 185 1.10 -4.28 11.82
N GLY A 186 0.78 -4.53 13.09
CA GLY A 186 1.71 -4.29 14.18
C GLY A 186 1.10 -4.54 15.55
N SER A 187 1.92 -4.33 16.58
CA SER A 187 1.57 -4.55 17.98
C SER A 187 0.92 -3.36 18.68
N ASN A 188 0.95 -2.17 18.07
CA ASN A 188 0.49 -0.92 18.69
C ASN A 188 -0.24 -0.02 17.70
N VAL A 189 -1.47 0.35 18.01
CA VAL A 189 -2.33 1.17 17.14
C VAL A 189 -1.76 2.58 16.94
N ASP A 190 -1.27 3.23 18.02
CA ASP A 190 -0.76 4.59 17.92
C ASP A 190 0.46 4.70 17.00
N ASP A 191 1.28 3.64 16.95
CA ASP A 191 2.42 3.57 16.05
C ASP A 191 2.00 3.25 14.60
N LEU A 192 0.96 2.44 14.43
CA LEU A 192 0.40 2.15 13.10
C LEU A 192 -0.18 3.40 12.40
N THR A 193 -0.65 4.41 13.16
CA THR A 193 -1.21 5.64 12.58
C THR A 193 -0.17 6.60 12.01
N LYS A 194 1.12 6.41 12.31
CA LYS A 194 2.19 7.33 11.94
C LYS A 194 2.89 6.87 10.66
N ILE A 195 2.84 7.71 9.62
CA ILE A 195 3.46 7.36 8.31
C ILE A 195 4.94 7.75 8.27
N MET A 196 5.33 8.88 8.88
CA MET A 196 6.66 9.46 8.73
C MET A 196 7.55 9.28 9.97
N GLU A 197 7.01 8.75 11.04
CA GLU A 197 7.71 8.59 12.31
C GLU A 197 7.32 7.28 13.01
N GLY A 198 8.08 6.89 14.03
CA GLY A 198 7.83 5.68 14.81
C GLY A 198 8.37 4.40 14.18
N PRO A 199 8.06 3.24 14.76
CA PRO A 199 8.66 1.96 14.36
C PRO A 199 8.23 1.46 12.99
N TYR A 200 7.18 2.03 12.41
CA TYR A 200 6.65 1.68 11.08
C TYR A 200 6.75 2.85 10.09
N ALA A 201 7.58 3.87 10.36
CA ALA A 201 7.75 5.02 9.48
C ALA A 201 8.18 4.57 8.08
N TYR A 202 7.65 5.23 7.04
CA TYR A 202 7.95 4.94 5.63
C TYR A 202 7.64 3.49 5.20
N TRP A 203 6.67 2.86 5.84
CA TRP A 203 6.20 1.54 5.46
C TRP A 203 4.68 1.52 5.29
N LEU A 204 4.22 0.99 4.15
CA LEU A 204 2.83 0.67 3.86
C LEU A 204 2.84 -0.56 2.96
N ALA A 205 2.35 -1.68 3.47
CA ALA A 205 2.33 -2.91 2.70
C ALA A 205 1.38 -2.79 1.51
N ALA A 206 1.85 -3.15 0.33
CA ALA A 206 1.04 -3.28 -0.88
C ALA A 206 0.93 -4.75 -1.26
N GLY A 207 -0.28 -5.30 -1.18
CA GLY A 207 -0.58 -6.70 -1.45
C GLY A 207 -1.17 -6.91 -2.85
N PHE A 208 -0.66 -7.92 -3.57
CA PHE A 208 -1.10 -8.27 -4.91
C PHE A 208 -1.52 -9.73 -4.97
N PRO A 209 -2.62 -10.10 -5.65
CA PRO A 209 -3.05 -11.49 -5.72
C PRO A 209 -1.97 -12.39 -6.32
N VAL A 210 -1.67 -13.52 -5.66
CA VAL A 210 -0.65 -14.47 -6.16
C VAL A 210 -1.03 -15.16 -7.46
N ASP A 211 -2.30 -15.11 -7.84
CA ASP A 211 -2.85 -15.66 -9.09
C ASP A 211 -3.20 -14.57 -10.11
N ALA A 212 -2.62 -13.37 -9.96
CA ALA A 212 -2.81 -12.26 -10.88
C ALA A 212 -2.42 -12.64 -12.31
N ASP A 213 -3.29 -12.34 -13.26
CA ASP A 213 -2.99 -12.50 -14.68
C ASP A 213 -2.30 -11.25 -15.27
N ALA A 214 -1.86 -11.36 -16.51
CA ALA A 214 -1.18 -10.27 -17.21
C ALA A 214 -2.06 -9.03 -17.39
N GLU A 215 -3.37 -9.17 -17.48
CA GLU A 215 -4.30 -8.05 -17.60
C GLU A 215 -4.35 -7.25 -16.30
N LEU A 216 -4.45 -7.93 -15.16
CA LEU A 216 -4.43 -7.30 -13.85
C LEU A 216 -3.09 -6.59 -13.59
N ILE A 217 -1.97 -7.23 -13.94
CA ILE A 217 -0.64 -6.62 -13.81
C ILE A 217 -0.52 -5.34 -14.66
N ASN A 218 -0.98 -5.39 -15.91
CA ASN A 218 -0.95 -4.23 -16.79
C ASN A 218 -1.83 -3.09 -16.26
N ASN A 219 -3.01 -3.41 -15.74
CA ASN A 219 -3.95 -2.42 -15.23
C ASN A 219 -3.40 -1.69 -14.01
N VAL A 220 -2.79 -2.40 -13.05
CA VAL A 220 -2.21 -1.74 -11.86
C VAL A 220 -1.03 -0.85 -12.23
N ILE A 221 -0.16 -1.27 -13.15
CA ILE A 221 0.97 -0.44 -13.62
C ILE A 221 0.45 0.82 -14.30
N THR A 222 -0.55 0.68 -15.19
CA THR A 222 -1.12 1.81 -15.92
C THR A 222 -1.78 2.80 -14.96
N LEU A 223 -2.60 2.32 -14.03
CA LEU A 223 -3.25 3.16 -13.01
C LEU A 223 -2.21 3.92 -12.19
N TYR A 224 -1.20 3.21 -11.68
CA TYR A 224 -0.13 3.81 -10.91
C TYR A 224 0.60 4.93 -11.67
N CYS A 225 0.90 4.71 -12.96
CA CYS A 225 1.53 5.74 -13.78
C CYS A 225 0.60 6.93 -14.04
N GLU A 226 -0.67 6.70 -14.33
CA GLU A 226 -1.64 7.76 -14.64
C GLU A 226 -1.87 8.66 -13.44
N GLU A 227 -2.09 8.12 -12.26
CA GLU A 227 -2.29 8.88 -11.03
C GLU A 227 -1.07 9.74 -10.68
N ASN A 228 0.14 9.18 -10.77
CA ASN A 228 1.36 9.94 -10.56
C ASN A 228 1.55 11.09 -11.55
N LEU A 229 1.20 10.89 -12.80
CA LEU A 229 1.32 11.91 -13.84
C LEU A 229 0.28 13.02 -13.68
N GLU A 230 -0.93 12.70 -13.23
CA GLU A 230 -1.98 13.68 -12.95
C GLU A 230 -1.58 14.60 -11.80
N GLU A 231 -1.10 14.07 -10.68
CA GLU A 231 -0.60 14.85 -9.55
C GLU A 231 0.51 15.83 -9.94
N MET A 232 1.48 15.35 -10.74
CA MET A 232 2.54 16.21 -11.25
C MET A 232 2.03 17.38 -12.08
N GLN A 233 0.95 17.18 -12.84
CA GLN A 233 0.36 18.23 -13.66
C GLN A 233 -0.38 19.25 -12.80
N GLU A 234 -1.09 18.82 -11.78
CA GLU A 234 -1.80 19.69 -10.84
C GLU A 234 -0.84 20.58 -10.04
N GLU A 235 0.27 20.00 -9.52
CA GLU A 235 1.28 20.79 -8.80
C GLU A 235 1.99 21.83 -9.69
N ASN A 236 2.19 21.53 -10.97
CA ASN A 236 2.81 22.47 -11.90
C ASN A 236 1.85 23.58 -12.34
N ALA A 237 0.53 23.40 -12.14
CA ALA A 237 -0.50 24.38 -12.49
C ALA A 237 -0.86 25.34 -11.33
N ALA A 238 -0.46 25.01 -10.10
CA ALA A 238 -0.75 25.78 -8.86
C ALA A 238 0.39 26.75 -8.51
#